data_2de9c8ea99d445c0d646adaf6c936155
#
_entry.id   2de9c8ea99d445c0d646adaf6c936155
#
_cell.length_a   1.000
_cell.length_b   1.000
_cell.length_c   1.000
_cell.angle_alpha   90.00
_cell.angle_beta   90.00
_cell.angle_gamma   90.00
#
_symmetry.space_group_name_H-M   'P 1'
#
loop_
_entity.id
_entity.type
_entity.pdbx_description
1 polymer ?
#
loop_
_entity_poly.entity_id
_entity_poly.type
_entity_poly.pdbx_seq_one_letter_code
_entity_poly.pdbx_strand_id
1 'polypeptide(L)'
;MSLKLTVIGGGSSYTPELIEGVILRHDKFPVAELCLMDLEEGREKLQIIHDLAVRMIDKAGLDIKVTQTLDRKEALRGADYVITQFRVGFLDAREKDERIPLKYGVIGQETNGPGGMFKALRTIPVILDIIRDCEELCPNAWIINFTNPAGIITQAVARHSKWNRFIGLCNSPIGIRKNVCLLLNVDFARVKMDFAGLNHMVFGIRTYLDGIDVSEQVIEKLALQNQDPVHYPMANLPYTPEFVRALNVIPGPYLRYYYKYDQMLKKAQADARGGQTRAQVVKQVETELFIKYKDPMLAVKPAELEQRGGAFYSDAACDLLSGLYNDTRDIQVVNTINNGAISSLPDDAVVEISAVITKEGPRPLTMGKLPYQVDGIVRQIKAFELAACDAAVSGDYAKALLAMTINPFVGDETKARAILDEMLLAHKDYLPQFG
;
A
#
# COMPACT_ATOMS: atom_id res chain seq x y z
N MET A 1 27.06 -2.66 -15.29
CA MET A 1 25.83 -2.18 -15.98
C MET A 1 25.29 -1.04 -15.15
N SER A 2 24.86 0.05 -15.76
CA SER A 2 24.27 1.19 -15.05
C SER A 2 22.82 0.81 -14.67
N LEU A 3 22.48 0.81 -13.38
CA LEU A 3 21.15 0.42 -12.89
C LEU A 3 20.15 1.58 -13.09
N LYS A 4 19.06 1.31 -13.80
CA LYS A 4 17.97 2.26 -14.05
C LYS A 4 16.76 1.95 -13.15
N LEU A 5 16.37 2.93 -12.33
CA LEU A 5 15.15 2.91 -11.52
C LEU A 5 14.12 3.86 -12.14
N THR A 6 12.96 3.34 -12.52
CA THR A 6 11.85 4.13 -13.07
C THR A 6 10.72 4.24 -12.05
N VAL A 7 10.19 5.45 -11.87
CA VAL A 7 9.06 5.74 -10.96
C VAL A 7 7.86 6.21 -11.77
N ILE A 8 6.82 5.38 -11.83
CA ILE A 8 5.52 5.73 -12.42
C ILE A 8 4.66 6.41 -11.35
N GLY A 9 4.26 7.65 -11.60
CA GLY A 9 3.71 8.57 -10.60
C GLY A 9 4.83 9.38 -9.92
N GLY A 10 5.86 9.75 -10.70
CA GLY A 10 7.05 10.47 -10.25
C GLY A 10 6.77 11.84 -9.66
N GLY A 11 5.68 12.52 -10.09
CA GLY A 11 5.20 13.77 -9.52
C GLY A 11 4.47 13.63 -8.17
N SER A 12 4.43 12.45 -7.58
CA SER A 12 3.82 12.24 -6.26
C SER A 12 4.54 13.02 -5.16
N SER A 13 3.76 13.58 -4.22
CA SER A 13 4.32 14.22 -3.02
C SER A 13 5.16 13.29 -2.14
N TYR A 14 5.12 11.97 -2.36
CA TYR A 14 5.96 10.98 -1.67
C TYR A 14 7.33 10.75 -2.30
N THR A 15 7.53 11.17 -3.53
CA THR A 15 8.78 10.89 -4.27
C THR A 15 10.04 11.37 -3.53
N PRO A 16 10.05 12.52 -2.83
CA PRO A 16 11.23 12.93 -2.05
C PRO A 16 11.63 11.93 -0.95
N GLU A 17 10.69 11.22 -0.34
CA GLU A 17 11.02 10.15 0.61
C GLU A 17 11.69 8.95 -0.06
N LEU A 18 11.19 8.56 -1.24
CA LEU A 18 11.83 7.50 -2.02
C LEU A 18 13.25 7.87 -2.44
N ILE A 19 13.45 9.12 -2.87
CA ILE A 19 14.77 9.64 -3.25
C ILE A 19 15.73 9.59 -2.06
N GLU A 20 15.32 10.04 -0.87
CA GLU A 20 16.11 9.91 0.35
C GLU A 20 16.49 8.44 0.62
N GLY A 21 15.55 7.52 0.47
CA GLY A 21 15.81 6.09 0.63
C GLY A 21 16.84 5.54 -0.35
N VAL A 22 16.82 5.98 -1.61
CA VAL A 22 17.81 5.62 -2.64
C VAL A 22 19.18 6.19 -2.28
N ILE A 23 19.24 7.46 -1.87
CA ILE A 23 20.50 8.12 -1.45
C ILE A 23 21.14 7.37 -0.27
N LEU A 24 20.36 7.05 0.77
CA LEU A 24 20.87 6.38 1.97
C LEU A 24 21.34 4.94 1.73
N ARG A 25 20.97 4.33 0.62
CA ARG A 25 21.32 2.92 0.29
C ARG A 25 22.11 2.80 -1.00
N HIS A 26 22.65 3.91 -1.52
CA HIS A 26 23.36 3.92 -2.80
C HIS A 26 24.57 2.97 -2.81
N ASP A 27 25.23 2.80 -1.68
CA ASP A 27 26.34 1.84 -1.50
C ASP A 27 25.89 0.37 -1.71
N LYS A 28 24.63 0.04 -1.39
CA LYS A 28 24.04 -1.30 -1.51
C LYS A 28 23.19 -1.48 -2.75
N PHE A 29 22.65 -0.39 -3.28
CA PHE A 29 21.77 -0.38 -4.45
C PHE A 29 22.18 0.78 -5.36
N PRO A 30 23.23 0.59 -6.21
CA PRO A 30 23.90 1.65 -6.95
C PRO A 30 23.08 2.09 -8.17
N VAL A 31 22.04 2.88 -7.96
CA VAL A 31 21.25 3.50 -9.02
C VAL A 31 22.11 4.49 -9.79
N ALA A 32 22.21 4.32 -11.10
CA ALA A 32 22.90 5.25 -11.99
C ALA A 32 21.93 6.20 -12.73
N GLU A 33 20.69 5.76 -12.95
CA GLU A 33 19.63 6.59 -13.54
C GLU A 33 18.35 6.46 -12.74
N LEU A 34 17.79 7.60 -12.31
CA LEU A 34 16.45 7.73 -11.73
C LEU A 34 15.54 8.44 -12.72
N CYS A 35 14.60 7.71 -13.31
CA CYS A 35 13.63 8.24 -14.26
C CYS A 35 12.27 8.48 -13.58
N LEU A 36 11.82 9.73 -13.54
CA LEU A 36 10.51 10.11 -12.98
C LEU A 36 9.51 10.29 -14.13
N MET A 37 8.41 9.54 -14.09
CA MET A 37 7.36 9.60 -15.10
C MET A 37 6.02 9.97 -14.48
N ASP A 38 5.29 10.89 -15.10
CA ASP A 38 3.91 11.21 -14.73
C ASP A 38 3.08 11.53 -15.99
N LEU A 39 1.78 11.81 -15.80
CA LEU A 39 0.86 12.22 -16.85
C LEU A 39 0.96 13.72 -17.11
N GLU A 40 0.33 14.18 -18.21
CA GLU A 40 0.27 15.62 -18.56
C GLU A 40 -0.33 16.47 -17.44
N GLU A 41 -1.37 15.97 -16.78
CA GLU A 41 -2.03 16.63 -15.66
C GLU A 41 -1.12 16.77 -14.42
N GLY A 42 -0.08 15.94 -14.34
CA GLY A 42 0.94 15.96 -13.28
C GLY A 42 2.21 16.73 -13.64
N ARG A 43 2.33 17.32 -14.85
CA ARG A 43 3.55 17.96 -15.41
C ARG A 43 4.20 18.95 -14.44
N GLU A 44 3.43 19.89 -13.88
CA GLU A 44 3.98 20.89 -12.95
C GLU A 44 4.55 20.22 -11.70
N LYS A 45 3.84 19.27 -11.11
CA LYS A 45 4.30 18.52 -9.95
C LYS A 45 5.54 17.70 -10.26
N LEU A 46 5.56 17.05 -11.41
CA LEU A 46 6.73 16.27 -11.87
C LEU A 46 7.97 17.15 -11.98
N GLN A 47 7.85 18.35 -12.58
CA GLN A 47 8.97 19.29 -12.69
C GLN A 47 9.49 19.71 -11.31
N ILE A 48 8.60 20.05 -10.37
CA ILE A 48 8.98 20.45 -9.01
C ILE A 48 9.72 19.32 -8.29
N ILE A 49 9.23 18.09 -8.41
CA ILE A 49 9.86 16.92 -7.80
C ILE A 49 11.18 16.58 -8.47
N HIS A 50 11.27 16.68 -9.79
CA HIS A 50 12.54 16.50 -10.52
C HIS A 50 13.61 17.47 -10.03
N ASP A 51 13.29 18.76 -9.94
CA ASP A 51 14.25 19.79 -9.50
C ASP A 51 14.69 19.56 -8.04
N LEU A 52 13.76 19.14 -7.16
CA LEU A 52 14.11 18.75 -5.80
C LEU A 52 14.98 17.49 -5.79
N ALA A 53 14.70 16.50 -6.62
CA ALA A 53 15.50 15.28 -6.73
C ALA A 53 16.94 15.57 -7.11
N VAL A 54 17.16 16.43 -8.11
CA VAL A 54 18.49 16.88 -8.51
C VAL A 54 19.22 17.53 -7.32
N ARG A 55 18.58 18.49 -6.64
CA ARG A 55 19.18 19.14 -5.47
C ARG A 55 19.53 18.19 -4.33
N MET A 56 18.68 17.18 -4.08
CA MET A 56 18.92 16.17 -3.04
C MET A 56 20.13 15.29 -3.37
N ILE A 57 20.24 14.85 -4.63
CA ILE A 57 21.31 13.99 -5.13
C ILE A 57 22.63 14.75 -5.18
N ASP A 58 22.63 15.99 -5.69
CA ASP A 58 23.82 16.87 -5.71
C ASP A 58 24.36 17.12 -4.30
N LYS A 59 23.45 17.40 -3.34
CA LYS A 59 23.83 17.59 -1.93
C LYS A 59 24.45 16.33 -1.32
N ALA A 60 23.98 15.15 -1.73
CA ALA A 60 24.53 13.87 -1.28
C ALA A 60 25.89 13.53 -1.95
N GLY A 61 26.30 14.28 -2.98
CA GLY A 61 27.54 14.04 -3.73
C GLY A 61 27.51 12.73 -4.55
N LEU A 62 26.33 12.32 -5.00
CA LEU A 62 26.15 11.07 -5.76
C LEU A 62 26.05 11.38 -7.27
N ASP A 63 26.61 10.47 -8.09
CA ASP A 63 26.52 10.53 -9.55
C ASP A 63 25.31 9.70 -10.02
N ILE A 64 24.11 10.23 -9.80
CA ILE A 64 22.84 9.67 -10.25
C ILE A 64 22.22 10.62 -11.28
N LYS A 65 22.07 10.16 -12.52
CA LYS A 65 21.36 10.92 -13.54
C LYS A 65 19.86 10.93 -13.24
N VAL A 66 19.29 12.10 -12.97
CA VAL A 66 17.84 12.27 -12.83
C VAL A 66 17.25 12.68 -14.16
N THR A 67 16.23 11.95 -14.62
CA THR A 67 15.48 12.26 -15.84
C THR A 67 13.99 12.32 -15.53
N GLN A 68 13.23 13.04 -16.37
CA GLN A 68 11.78 13.07 -16.29
C GLN A 68 11.15 12.97 -17.68
N THR A 69 9.99 12.33 -17.77
CA THR A 69 9.24 12.24 -19.02
C THR A 69 7.74 12.08 -18.74
N LEU A 70 6.93 12.43 -19.73
CA LEU A 70 5.49 12.14 -19.74
C LEU A 70 5.16 10.93 -20.62
N ASP A 71 6.16 10.38 -21.31
CA ASP A 71 6.02 9.16 -22.10
C ASP A 71 6.40 7.93 -21.27
N ARG A 72 5.38 7.13 -20.93
CA ARG A 72 5.55 5.91 -20.16
C ARG A 72 6.49 4.90 -20.85
N LYS A 73 6.42 4.80 -22.16
CA LYS A 73 7.27 3.86 -22.92
C LYS A 73 8.73 4.31 -22.90
N GLU A 74 8.98 5.60 -23.01
CA GLU A 74 10.33 6.16 -22.82
C GLU A 74 10.87 5.86 -21.42
N ALA A 75 10.07 6.09 -20.39
CA ALA A 75 10.46 5.83 -19.01
C ALA A 75 10.83 4.36 -18.74
N LEU A 76 10.02 3.44 -19.28
CA LEU A 76 10.18 2.00 -19.06
C LEU A 76 11.33 1.38 -19.84
N ARG A 77 11.74 1.97 -20.98
CA ARG A 77 12.79 1.41 -21.83
C ARG A 77 14.09 1.19 -21.06
N GLY A 78 14.49 -0.10 -20.96
CA GLY A 78 15.72 -0.50 -20.29
C GLY A 78 15.71 -0.33 -18.76
N ALA A 79 14.55 -0.19 -18.12
CA ALA A 79 14.46 -0.16 -16.69
C ALA A 79 14.83 -1.52 -16.06
N ASP A 80 15.62 -1.51 -14.99
CA ASP A 80 15.92 -2.70 -14.18
C ASP A 80 14.88 -2.89 -13.09
N TYR A 81 14.39 -1.77 -12.55
CA TYR A 81 13.36 -1.72 -11.52
C TYR A 81 12.33 -0.65 -11.83
N VAL A 82 11.07 -0.96 -11.58
CA VAL A 82 9.95 -0.03 -11.75
C VAL A 82 9.19 0.09 -10.44
N ILE A 83 9.01 1.32 -9.95
CA ILE A 83 8.13 1.60 -8.81
C ILE A 83 6.85 2.23 -9.32
N THR A 84 5.70 1.73 -8.85
CA THR A 84 4.40 2.32 -9.16
C THR A 84 3.80 2.95 -7.91
N GLN A 85 3.49 4.26 -7.97
CA GLN A 85 2.95 5.04 -6.85
C GLN A 85 1.95 6.12 -7.29
N PHE A 86 1.06 5.76 -8.19
CA PHE A 86 0.10 6.69 -8.79
C PHE A 86 -1.34 6.50 -8.24
N ARG A 87 -2.22 7.41 -8.62
CA ARG A 87 -3.65 7.39 -8.27
C ARG A 87 -4.49 7.82 -9.47
N VAL A 88 -5.26 6.88 -10.03
CA VAL A 88 -6.21 7.21 -11.11
C VAL A 88 -7.33 8.09 -10.55
N GLY A 89 -7.54 9.25 -11.18
CA GLY A 89 -8.53 10.25 -10.76
C GLY A 89 -8.08 11.12 -9.58
N PHE A 90 -6.80 11.05 -9.19
CA PHE A 90 -6.17 11.92 -8.17
C PHE A 90 -6.93 11.92 -6.81
N LEU A 91 -6.83 13.01 -6.08
CA LEU A 91 -7.52 13.17 -4.78
C LEU A 91 -9.01 13.49 -4.94
N ASP A 92 -9.46 13.95 -6.11
CA ASP A 92 -10.88 14.19 -6.37
C ASP A 92 -11.67 12.89 -6.44
N ALA A 93 -11.13 11.87 -7.13
CA ALA A 93 -11.72 10.54 -7.11
C ALA A 93 -11.73 9.94 -5.69
N ARG A 94 -10.64 10.13 -4.92
CA ARG A 94 -10.59 9.70 -3.53
C ARG A 94 -11.66 10.36 -2.67
N GLU A 95 -11.94 11.64 -2.86
CA GLU A 95 -12.98 12.35 -2.10
C GLU A 95 -14.36 11.73 -2.37
N LYS A 96 -14.65 11.37 -3.65
CA LYS A 96 -15.86 10.62 -4.01
C LYS A 96 -15.90 9.24 -3.35
N ASP A 97 -14.79 8.50 -3.38
CA ASP A 97 -14.64 7.18 -2.72
C ASP A 97 -14.95 7.25 -1.22
N GLU A 98 -14.56 8.35 -0.56
CA GLU A 98 -14.80 8.55 0.87
C GLU A 98 -16.22 9.04 1.18
N ARG A 99 -16.83 9.88 0.33
CA ARG A 99 -18.11 10.55 0.59
C ARG A 99 -19.35 9.77 0.15
N ILE A 100 -19.30 9.10 -1.00
CA ILE A 100 -20.48 8.46 -1.57
C ILE A 100 -21.00 7.34 -0.65
N PRO A 101 -20.18 6.39 -0.17
CA PRO A 101 -20.66 5.33 0.72
C PRO A 101 -21.30 5.85 2.01
N LEU A 102 -20.84 7.00 2.54
CA LEU A 102 -21.40 7.58 3.76
C LEU A 102 -22.88 7.97 3.64
N LYS A 103 -23.36 8.29 2.42
CA LYS A 103 -24.78 8.58 2.16
C LYS A 103 -25.68 7.36 2.47
N TYR A 104 -25.11 6.18 2.34
CA TYR A 104 -25.79 4.90 2.56
C TYR A 104 -25.48 4.27 3.92
N GLY A 105 -24.84 5.03 4.82
CA GLY A 105 -24.44 4.53 6.13
C GLY A 105 -23.33 3.49 6.07
N VAL A 106 -22.47 3.56 5.04
CA VAL A 106 -21.32 2.68 4.86
C VAL A 106 -20.03 3.49 4.95
N ILE A 107 -18.98 2.93 5.56
CA ILE A 107 -17.69 3.60 5.69
C ILE A 107 -17.10 3.85 4.31
N GLY A 108 -16.79 5.13 4.03
CA GLY A 108 -15.97 5.56 2.91
C GLY A 108 -14.50 5.59 3.31
N GLN A 109 -13.72 4.65 2.76
CA GLN A 109 -12.29 4.51 3.01
C GLN A 109 -11.59 4.18 1.69
N GLU A 110 -10.40 4.77 1.45
CA GLU A 110 -9.76 4.73 0.13
C GLU A 110 -9.23 3.36 -0.30
N THR A 111 -9.04 2.42 0.62
CA THR A 111 -8.38 1.13 0.33
C THR A 111 -9.20 -0.08 0.76
N ASN A 112 -10.21 0.12 1.60
CA ASN A 112 -11.12 -0.92 2.06
C ASN A 112 -12.56 -0.57 1.68
N GLY A 113 -13.45 -1.55 1.69
CA GLY A 113 -14.85 -1.33 1.39
C GLY A 113 -15.12 -0.83 -0.03
N PRO A 114 -16.24 -0.13 -0.25
CA PRO A 114 -16.64 0.40 -1.56
C PRO A 114 -15.60 1.33 -2.20
N GLY A 115 -15.01 2.23 -1.41
CA GLY A 115 -13.99 3.15 -1.91
C GLY A 115 -12.74 2.42 -2.38
N GLY A 116 -12.26 1.43 -1.62
CA GLY A 116 -11.15 0.57 -2.02
C GLY A 116 -11.45 -0.22 -3.30
N MET A 117 -12.68 -0.75 -3.41
CA MET A 117 -13.13 -1.43 -4.63
C MET A 117 -13.06 -0.50 -5.84
N PHE A 118 -13.65 0.69 -5.77
CA PHE A 118 -13.66 1.62 -6.90
C PHE A 118 -12.26 2.12 -7.26
N LYS A 119 -11.40 2.32 -6.28
CA LYS A 119 -9.99 2.60 -6.54
C LYS A 119 -9.32 1.45 -7.29
N ALA A 120 -9.60 0.18 -6.95
CA ALA A 120 -9.11 -0.99 -7.67
C ALA A 120 -9.67 -1.05 -9.09
N LEU A 121 -11.00 -0.86 -9.28
CA LEU A 121 -11.64 -0.87 -10.59
C LEU A 121 -11.00 0.13 -11.57
N ARG A 122 -10.60 1.32 -11.10
CA ARG A 122 -9.93 2.34 -11.92
C ARG A 122 -8.45 2.03 -12.18
N THR A 123 -7.79 1.40 -11.22
CA THR A 123 -6.33 1.22 -11.23
C THR A 123 -5.88 -0.04 -11.97
N ILE A 124 -6.63 -1.13 -11.85
CA ILE A 124 -6.27 -2.44 -12.43
C ILE A 124 -6.06 -2.37 -13.96
N PRO A 125 -6.94 -1.75 -14.76
CA PRO A 125 -6.70 -1.63 -16.19
C PRO A 125 -5.39 -0.91 -16.52
N VAL A 126 -5.08 0.17 -15.79
CA VAL A 126 -3.84 0.95 -15.98
C VAL A 126 -2.60 0.14 -15.61
N ILE A 127 -2.63 -0.62 -14.52
CA ILE A 127 -1.51 -1.51 -14.15
C ILE A 127 -1.29 -2.59 -15.19
N LEU A 128 -2.34 -3.20 -15.71
CA LEU A 128 -2.23 -4.22 -16.75
C LEU A 128 -1.66 -3.64 -18.07
N ASP A 129 -1.97 -2.38 -18.39
CA ASP A 129 -1.36 -1.67 -19.50
C ASP A 129 0.14 -1.41 -19.26
N ILE A 130 0.53 -1.02 -18.04
CA ILE A 130 1.94 -0.87 -17.67
C ILE A 130 2.67 -2.19 -17.80
N ILE A 131 2.07 -3.31 -17.36
CA ILE A 131 2.67 -4.64 -17.52
C ILE A 131 2.93 -4.97 -18.98
N ARG A 132 1.96 -4.73 -19.89
CA ARG A 132 2.15 -4.95 -21.32
C ARG A 132 3.31 -4.14 -21.89
N ASP A 133 3.45 -2.88 -21.49
CA ASP A 133 4.61 -2.07 -21.91
C ASP A 133 5.92 -2.60 -21.31
N CYS A 134 5.91 -3.12 -20.08
CA CYS A 134 7.10 -3.72 -19.46
C CYS A 134 7.53 -5.02 -20.15
N GLU A 135 6.58 -5.86 -20.57
CA GLU A 135 6.85 -7.09 -21.35
C GLU A 135 7.65 -6.80 -22.64
N GLU A 136 7.38 -5.65 -23.27
CA GLU A 136 8.07 -5.22 -24.48
C GLU A 136 9.42 -4.51 -24.20
N LEU A 137 9.45 -3.61 -23.19
CA LEU A 137 10.51 -2.60 -23.05
C LEU A 137 11.53 -2.90 -21.95
N CYS A 138 11.16 -3.71 -20.95
CA CYS A 138 12.01 -4.09 -19.82
C CYS A 138 11.61 -5.47 -19.22
N PRO A 139 11.66 -6.55 -20.03
CA PRO A 139 11.08 -7.87 -19.67
C PRO A 139 11.71 -8.52 -18.43
N ASN A 140 12.85 -8.05 -17.97
CA ASN A 140 13.54 -8.56 -16.79
C ASN A 140 13.36 -7.68 -15.56
N ALA A 141 12.64 -6.56 -15.64
CA ALA A 141 12.47 -5.62 -14.55
C ALA A 141 11.64 -6.21 -13.42
N TRP A 142 12.00 -5.88 -12.18
CA TRP A 142 11.11 -6.04 -11.05
C TRP A 142 10.18 -4.84 -10.92
N ILE A 143 8.89 -5.09 -10.74
CA ILE A 143 7.90 -4.05 -10.46
C ILE A 143 7.53 -4.09 -8.99
N ILE A 144 7.79 -2.99 -8.28
CA ILE A 144 7.42 -2.80 -6.87
C ILE A 144 6.22 -1.88 -6.81
N ASN A 145 5.09 -2.42 -6.40
CA ASN A 145 3.83 -1.70 -6.42
C ASN A 145 3.45 -1.15 -5.05
N PHE A 146 3.43 0.17 -4.93
CA PHE A 146 2.84 0.91 -3.81
C PHE A 146 1.46 1.49 -4.13
N THR A 147 1.03 1.40 -5.37
CA THR A 147 -0.30 1.87 -5.77
C THR A 147 -1.36 1.04 -5.08
N ASN A 148 -2.20 1.70 -4.29
CA ASN A 148 -3.26 1.04 -3.52
C ASN A 148 -4.55 0.84 -4.35
N PRO A 149 -5.34 -0.18 -4.00
CA PRO A 149 -5.15 -1.20 -2.95
C PRO A 149 -4.09 -2.24 -3.36
N ALA A 150 -2.94 -2.25 -2.71
CA ALA A 150 -1.78 -3.01 -3.19
C ALA A 150 -2.06 -4.52 -3.28
N GLY A 151 -2.81 -5.10 -2.35
CA GLY A 151 -3.18 -6.51 -2.39
C GLY A 151 -4.06 -6.87 -3.59
N ILE A 152 -5.12 -6.10 -3.84
CA ILE A 152 -6.05 -6.34 -4.97
C ILE A 152 -5.32 -6.14 -6.30
N ILE A 153 -4.48 -5.11 -6.42
CA ILE A 153 -3.70 -4.85 -7.64
C ILE A 153 -2.71 -5.99 -7.90
N THR A 154 -1.98 -6.45 -6.88
CA THR A 154 -1.07 -7.59 -7.02
C THR A 154 -1.82 -8.86 -7.39
N GLN A 155 -3.02 -9.09 -6.82
CA GLN A 155 -3.89 -10.20 -7.18
C GLN A 155 -4.33 -10.12 -8.66
N ALA A 156 -4.68 -8.94 -9.12
CA ALA A 156 -5.10 -8.76 -10.52
C ALA A 156 -3.94 -9.05 -11.50
N VAL A 157 -2.74 -8.58 -11.21
CA VAL A 157 -1.55 -8.89 -12.02
C VAL A 157 -1.27 -10.38 -12.03
N ALA A 158 -1.26 -11.04 -10.87
CA ALA A 158 -1.03 -12.48 -10.78
C ALA A 158 -2.07 -13.32 -11.53
N ARG A 159 -3.34 -12.86 -11.59
CA ARG A 159 -4.45 -13.59 -12.18
C ARG A 159 -4.67 -13.30 -13.67
N HIS A 160 -4.36 -12.08 -14.11
CA HIS A 160 -4.72 -11.59 -15.45
C HIS A 160 -3.50 -11.22 -16.33
N SER A 161 -2.28 -11.54 -15.88
CA SER A 161 -1.07 -11.41 -16.69
C SER A 161 -0.15 -12.63 -16.52
N LYS A 162 0.90 -12.70 -17.32
CA LYS A 162 1.97 -13.70 -17.16
C LYS A 162 3.19 -13.14 -16.43
N TRP A 163 3.11 -11.90 -15.99
CA TRP A 163 4.21 -11.21 -15.35
C TRP A 163 4.44 -11.73 -13.93
N ASN A 164 5.59 -12.34 -13.67
CA ASN A 164 5.94 -12.97 -12.40
C ASN A 164 6.94 -12.17 -11.54
N ARG A 165 7.34 -10.97 -12.00
CA ARG A 165 8.27 -10.07 -11.32
C ARG A 165 7.52 -8.85 -10.74
N PHE A 166 6.44 -9.09 -10.02
CA PHE A 166 5.59 -8.07 -9.42
C PHE A 166 5.42 -8.33 -7.92
N ILE A 167 5.74 -7.33 -7.11
CA ILE A 167 5.62 -7.40 -5.66
C ILE A 167 4.81 -6.20 -5.18
N GLY A 168 3.71 -6.45 -4.47
CA GLY A 168 2.99 -5.40 -3.77
C GLY A 168 3.63 -5.11 -2.42
N LEU A 169 3.64 -3.84 -2.01
CA LEU A 169 4.30 -3.43 -0.79
C LEU A 169 3.42 -2.47 0.02
N CYS A 170 3.49 -2.60 1.35
CA CYS A 170 2.83 -1.74 2.31
C CYS A 170 3.78 -1.44 3.48
N ASN A 171 3.70 -0.24 4.01
CA ASN A 171 4.48 0.18 5.19
C ASN A 171 3.85 -0.24 6.52
N SER A 172 2.61 -0.74 6.53
CA SER A 172 1.89 -1.11 7.76
C SER A 172 2.64 -2.14 8.62
N PRO A 173 3.21 -3.23 8.07
CA PRO A 173 3.95 -4.20 8.88
C PRO A 173 5.17 -3.61 9.59
N ILE A 174 5.91 -2.71 8.93
CA ILE A 174 7.04 -2.00 9.54
C ILE A 174 6.55 -1.14 10.71
N GLY A 175 5.43 -0.42 10.52
CA GLY A 175 4.81 0.37 11.57
C GLY A 175 4.38 -0.46 12.78
N ILE A 176 3.77 -1.64 12.54
CA ILE A 176 3.40 -2.57 13.61
C ILE A 176 4.64 -3.02 14.39
N ARG A 177 5.70 -3.44 13.68
CA ARG A 177 6.95 -3.88 14.32
C ARG A 177 7.61 -2.75 15.12
N LYS A 178 7.65 -1.51 14.60
CA LYS A 178 8.17 -0.34 15.34
C LYS A 178 7.37 -0.07 16.62
N ASN A 179 6.04 -0.19 16.58
CA ASN A 179 5.20 -0.06 17.75
C ASN A 179 5.49 -1.13 18.81
N VAL A 180 5.71 -2.38 18.38
CA VAL A 180 6.12 -3.45 19.30
C VAL A 180 7.49 -3.14 19.93
N CYS A 181 8.44 -2.61 19.16
CA CYS A 181 9.73 -2.19 19.69
C CYS A 181 9.61 -1.10 20.75
N LEU A 182 8.77 -0.08 20.52
CA LEU A 182 8.46 0.96 21.49
C LEU A 182 7.80 0.37 22.75
N LEU A 183 6.84 -0.53 22.59
CA LEU A 183 6.14 -1.22 23.66
C LEU A 183 7.07 -2.04 24.55
N LEU A 184 8.07 -2.67 23.95
CA LEU A 184 9.08 -3.46 24.64
C LEU A 184 10.26 -2.62 25.13
N ASN A 185 10.38 -1.36 24.70
CA ASN A 185 11.52 -0.47 24.91
C ASN A 185 12.85 -1.09 24.45
N VAL A 186 12.89 -1.54 23.21
CA VAL A 186 14.07 -2.20 22.61
C VAL A 186 14.32 -1.70 21.19
N ASP A 187 15.55 -1.90 20.69
CA ASP A 187 15.94 -1.53 19.33
C ASP A 187 15.23 -2.40 18.28
N PHE A 188 14.96 -1.78 17.12
CA PHE A 188 14.26 -2.42 16.00
C PHE A 188 14.97 -3.69 15.49
N ALA A 189 16.29 -3.73 15.50
CA ALA A 189 17.07 -4.88 15.02
C ALA A 189 16.84 -6.15 15.86
N ARG A 190 16.51 -6.01 17.15
CA ARG A 190 16.33 -7.11 18.10
C ARG A 190 14.97 -7.80 17.99
N VAL A 191 13.96 -7.11 17.42
CA VAL A 191 12.61 -7.67 17.28
C VAL A 191 12.43 -8.26 15.90
N LYS A 192 11.97 -9.48 15.81
CA LYS A 192 11.51 -10.12 14.56
C LYS A 192 10.04 -10.51 14.74
N MET A 193 9.27 -10.47 13.65
CA MET A 193 7.86 -10.82 13.68
C MET A 193 7.48 -11.64 12.46
N ASP A 194 6.66 -12.65 12.65
CA ASP A 194 5.99 -13.37 11.59
C ASP A 194 4.66 -12.69 11.28
N PHE A 195 4.47 -12.30 10.02
CA PHE A 195 3.24 -11.67 9.55
C PHE A 195 2.52 -12.57 8.56
N ALA A 196 1.19 -12.64 8.69
CA ALA A 196 0.33 -13.33 7.73
C ALA A 196 -1.05 -12.65 7.63
N GLY A 197 -1.64 -12.71 6.44
CA GLY A 197 -2.94 -12.14 6.15
C GLY A 197 -3.04 -11.56 4.74
N LEU A 198 -3.77 -10.46 4.59
CA LEU A 198 -3.93 -9.73 3.35
C LEU A 198 -3.51 -8.29 3.54
N ASN A 199 -3.25 -7.57 2.45
CA ASN A 199 -2.97 -6.14 2.53
C ASN A 199 -4.11 -5.42 3.27
N HIS A 200 -3.75 -4.61 4.27
CA HIS A 200 -4.68 -3.95 5.19
C HIS A 200 -5.53 -4.90 6.07
N MET A 201 -5.25 -6.19 6.03
CA MET A 201 -5.80 -7.21 6.92
C MET A 201 -4.69 -8.20 7.33
N VAL A 202 -3.52 -7.68 7.65
CA VAL A 202 -2.34 -8.42 8.07
C VAL A 202 -2.25 -8.44 9.59
N PHE A 203 -1.71 -9.54 10.13
CA PHE A 203 -1.56 -9.78 11.55
C PHE A 203 -0.13 -10.18 11.89
N GLY A 204 0.41 -9.68 13.00
CA GLY A 204 1.59 -10.23 13.63
C GLY A 204 1.21 -11.53 14.36
N ILE A 205 1.64 -12.65 13.82
CA ILE A 205 1.29 -13.99 14.34
C ILE A 205 2.20 -14.38 15.49
N ARG A 206 3.50 -14.08 15.35
CA ARG A 206 4.52 -14.32 16.39
C ARG A 206 5.47 -13.15 16.47
N THR A 207 6.02 -12.96 17.66
CA THR A 207 7.03 -11.92 17.92
C THR A 207 8.20 -12.53 18.66
N TYR A 208 9.38 -12.25 18.17
CA TYR A 208 10.64 -12.73 18.77
C TYR A 208 11.51 -11.56 19.19
N LEU A 209 12.03 -11.62 20.41
CA LEU A 209 13.06 -10.72 20.91
C LEU A 209 14.35 -11.53 21.08
N ASP A 210 15.39 -11.17 20.33
CA ASP A 210 16.67 -11.89 20.30
C ASP A 210 16.51 -13.43 20.07
N GLY A 211 15.52 -13.81 19.25
CA GLY A 211 15.22 -15.20 18.92
C GLY A 211 14.29 -15.92 19.90
N ILE A 212 13.92 -15.29 21.03
CA ILE A 212 13.00 -15.86 22.02
C ILE A 212 11.58 -15.40 21.70
N ASP A 213 10.60 -16.32 21.66
CA ASP A 213 9.19 -15.99 21.45
C ASP A 213 8.64 -15.21 22.67
N VAL A 214 8.21 -13.98 22.41
CA VAL A 214 7.63 -13.05 23.41
C VAL A 214 6.20 -12.64 23.02
N SER A 215 5.53 -13.40 22.16
CA SER A 215 4.21 -13.06 21.61
C SER A 215 3.19 -12.81 22.71
N GLU A 216 3.10 -13.68 23.70
CA GLU A 216 2.18 -13.55 24.83
C GLU A 216 2.46 -12.26 25.63
N GLN A 217 3.73 -11.97 25.92
CA GLN A 217 4.14 -10.75 26.61
C GLN A 217 3.74 -9.49 25.84
N VAL A 218 3.88 -9.51 24.50
CA VAL A 218 3.47 -8.37 23.66
C VAL A 218 1.95 -8.19 23.67
N ILE A 219 1.19 -9.28 23.57
CA ILE A 219 -0.28 -9.25 23.65
C ILE A 219 -0.74 -8.66 24.98
N GLU A 220 -0.16 -9.10 26.10
CA GLU A 220 -0.49 -8.55 27.43
C GLU A 220 -0.16 -7.05 27.53
N LYS A 221 1.01 -6.64 27.07
CA LYS A 221 1.38 -5.22 27.03
C LYS A 221 0.44 -4.39 26.15
N LEU A 222 0.07 -4.88 24.98
CA LEU A 222 -0.92 -4.24 24.10
C LEU A 222 -2.30 -4.12 24.76
N ALA A 223 -2.73 -5.16 25.45
CA ALA A 223 -4.00 -5.15 26.19
C ALA A 223 -4.04 -4.07 27.29
N LEU A 224 -2.92 -3.87 27.97
CA LEU A 224 -2.79 -2.87 29.04
C LEU A 224 -2.57 -1.44 28.54
N GLN A 225 -1.97 -1.28 27.36
CA GLN A 225 -1.59 0.03 26.79
C GLN A 225 -2.78 0.84 26.26
N ASN A 226 -3.97 0.29 26.18
CA ASN A 226 -5.16 0.93 25.59
C ASN A 226 -5.64 2.21 26.33
N GLN A 227 -4.90 2.68 27.33
CA GLN A 227 -5.26 3.86 28.13
C GLN A 227 -4.42 5.11 27.80
N ASP A 228 -3.26 4.97 27.09
CA ASP A 228 -2.41 6.11 26.76
C ASP A 228 -2.23 6.29 25.24
N PRO A 229 -2.32 7.53 24.71
CA PRO A 229 -2.12 7.77 23.27
C PRO A 229 -0.65 7.57 22.92
N VAL A 230 -0.35 6.53 22.14
CA VAL A 230 0.98 6.32 21.55
C VAL A 230 1.19 7.28 20.37
N HIS A 231 2.37 7.84 20.25
CA HIS A 231 2.77 8.89 19.30
C HIS A 231 2.71 8.53 17.80
N TYR A 232 2.15 7.37 17.43
CA TYR A 232 2.07 6.93 16.04
C TYR A 232 0.62 6.99 15.53
N PRO A 233 0.34 7.63 14.36
CA PRO A 233 -1.03 7.86 13.88
C PRO A 233 -1.90 6.60 13.67
N MET A 234 -1.26 5.43 13.62
CA MET A 234 -1.92 4.13 13.43
C MET A 234 -2.03 3.30 14.73
N ALA A 235 -1.44 3.75 15.83
CA ALA A 235 -1.27 2.95 17.06
C ALA A 235 -2.47 2.94 17.99
N ASN A 236 -3.44 3.83 17.84
CA ASN A 236 -4.63 3.82 18.67
C ASN A 236 -5.58 2.70 18.23
N LEU A 237 -5.37 1.50 18.76
CA LEU A 237 -6.29 0.37 18.66
C LEU A 237 -7.30 0.49 19.79
N PRO A 238 -8.52 0.99 19.56
CA PRO A 238 -9.49 1.27 20.63
C PRO A 238 -10.21 -0.02 21.09
N TYR A 239 -9.48 -1.12 21.23
CA TYR A 239 -10.03 -2.39 21.68
C TYR A 239 -9.95 -2.53 23.20
N THR A 240 -10.90 -3.29 23.77
CA THR A 240 -10.82 -3.63 25.21
C THR A 240 -9.70 -4.64 25.46
N PRO A 241 -9.09 -4.64 26.67
CA PRO A 241 -8.06 -5.60 27.02
C PRO A 241 -8.48 -7.06 26.81
N GLU A 242 -9.72 -7.38 27.14
CA GLU A 242 -10.30 -8.72 26.99
C GLU A 242 -10.34 -9.13 25.50
N PHE A 243 -10.72 -8.21 24.62
CA PHE A 243 -10.75 -8.48 23.19
C PHE A 243 -9.34 -8.70 22.62
N VAL A 244 -8.34 -7.89 23.02
CA VAL A 244 -6.95 -8.05 22.57
C VAL A 244 -6.41 -9.43 22.96
N ARG A 245 -6.64 -9.84 24.22
CA ARG A 245 -6.24 -11.18 24.70
C ARG A 245 -6.95 -12.30 23.95
N ALA A 246 -8.26 -12.18 23.74
CA ALA A 246 -9.04 -13.18 23.01
C ALA A 246 -8.64 -13.27 21.53
N LEU A 247 -8.28 -12.15 20.90
CA LEU A 247 -7.80 -12.12 19.51
C LEU A 247 -6.47 -12.89 19.36
N ASN A 248 -5.61 -12.79 20.36
CA ASN A 248 -4.34 -13.52 20.50
C ASN A 248 -3.38 -13.43 19.28
N VAL A 249 -3.49 -12.35 18.52
CA VAL A 249 -2.57 -11.92 17.46
C VAL A 249 -2.45 -10.41 17.48
N ILE A 250 -1.38 -9.86 16.93
CA ILE A 250 -1.19 -8.41 16.85
C ILE A 250 -1.92 -7.89 15.61
N PRO A 251 -3.02 -7.14 15.75
CA PRO A 251 -3.81 -6.70 14.61
C PRO A 251 -3.12 -5.56 13.85
N GLY A 252 -3.31 -5.57 12.54
CA GLY A 252 -3.04 -4.39 11.72
C GLY A 252 -4.01 -3.24 12.03
N PRO A 253 -3.61 -1.98 11.76
CA PRO A 253 -4.38 -0.80 12.14
C PRO A 253 -5.74 -0.68 11.43
N TYR A 254 -5.92 -1.38 10.32
CA TYR A 254 -7.16 -1.36 9.55
C TYR A 254 -8.27 -2.24 10.13
N LEU A 255 -7.94 -3.17 11.04
CA LEU A 255 -8.95 -4.04 11.68
C LEU A 255 -10.04 -3.23 12.40
N ARG A 256 -9.73 -2.02 12.88
CA ARG A 256 -10.70 -1.11 13.49
C ARG A 256 -11.90 -0.78 12.60
N TYR A 257 -11.73 -0.73 11.29
CA TYR A 257 -12.83 -0.47 10.34
C TYR A 257 -13.83 -1.62 10.29
N TYR A 258 -13.43 -2.82 10.73
CA TYR A 258 -14.27 -4.02 10.78
C TYR A 258 -14.86 -4.24 12.19
N TYR A 259 -14.03 -4.18 13.22
CA TYR A 259 -14.43 -4.55 14.59
C TYR A 259 -14.74 -3.36 15.52
N LYS A 260 -14.59 -2.13 15.01
CA LYS A 260 -15.08 -0.88 15.60
C LYS A 260 -15.90 -0.07 14.58
N TYR A 261 -16.64 -0.81 13.73
CA TYR A 261 -17.33 -0.27 12.56
C TYR A 261 -18.16 0.98 12.87
N ASP A 262 -19.07 0.91 13.87
CA ASP A 262 -19.96 2.03 14.22
C ASP A 262 -19.21 3.28 14.67
N GLN A 263 -18.12 3.11 15.42
CA GLN A 263 -17.28 4.23 15.85
C GLN A 263 -16.57 4.86 14.66
N MET A 264 -16.03 4.03 13.76
CA MET A 264 -15.34 4.50 12.55
C MET A 264 -16.32 5.15 11.57
N LEU A 265 -17.54 4.64 11.43
CA LEU A 265 -18.58 5.23 10.61
C LEU A 265 -18.99 6.61 11.16
N LYS A 266 -19.28 6.71 12.45
CA LYS A 266 -19.61 7.99 13.11
C LYS A 266 -18.50 9.02 12.93
N LYS A 267 -17.24 8.58 13.11
CA LYS A 267 -16.07 9.45 12.88
C LYS A 267 -16.01 9.91 11.41
N ALA A 268 -16.09 9.00 10.45
CA ALA A 268 -16.02 9.33 9.02
C ALA A 268 -17.15 10.30 8.61
N GLN A 269 -18.36 10.11 9.14
CA GLN A 269 -19.48 11.02 8.92
C GLN A 269 -19.25 12.41 9.54
N ALA A 270 -18.66 12.48 10.74
CA ALA A 270 -18.31 13.74 11.39
C ALA A 270 -17.22 14.48 10.60
N ASP A 271 -16.15 13.78 10.21
CA ASP A 271 -15.06 14.31 9.38
C ASP A 271 -15.59 14.84 8.04
N ALA A 272 -16.51 14.11 7.38
CA ALA A 272 -17.11 14.54 6.13
C ALA A 272 -17.98 15.80 6.27
N ARG A 273 -18.78 15.91 7.37
CA ARG A 273 -19.56 17.12 7.65
C ARG A 273 -18.67 18.33 7.96
N GLY A 274 -17.56 18.12 8.66
CA GLY A 274 -16.61 19.16 9.04
C GLY A 274 -15.65 19.58 7.91
N GLY A 275 -15.76 19.01 6.70
CA GLY A 275 -14.81 19.29 5.62
C GLY A 275 -13.40 18.73 5.90
N GLN A 276 -13.31 17.67 6.67
CA GLN A 276 -12.07 17.05 7.16
C GLN A 276 -11.95 15.57 6.72
N THR A 277 -12.55 15.19 5.57
CA THR A 277 -12.28 13.87 5.03
C THR A 277 -10.79 13.70 4.82
N ARG A 278 -10.30 12.46 4.87
CA ARG A 278 -8.85 12.24 4.70
C ARG A 278 -8.36 12.76 3.33
N ALA A 279 -9.19 12.70 2.28
CA ALA A 279 -8.88 13.29 0.98
C ALA A 279 -8.63 14.80 1.08
N GLN A 280 -9.51 15.53 1.79
CA GLN A 280 -9.39 16.97 1.97
C GLN A 280 -8.17 17.36 2.79
N VAL A 281 -7.92 16.65 3.90
CA VAL A 281 -6.71 16.86 4.72
C VAL A 281 -5.45 16.62 3.89
N VAL A 282 -5.43 15.57 3.08
CA VAL A 282 -4.28 15.25 2.23
C VAL A 282 -4.10 16.29 1.13
N LYS A 283 -5.17 16.84 0.52
CA LYS A 283 -5.09 17.93 -0.45
C LYS A 283 -4.39 19.17 0.15
N GLN A 284 -4.76 19.53 1.37
CA GLN A 284 -4.14 20.66 2.08
C GLN A 284 -2.65 20.42 2.33
N VAL A 285 -2.31 19.30 2.97
CA VAL A 285 -0.90 18.93 3.25
C VAL A 285 -0.08 18.88 1.96
N GLU A 286 -0.63 18.30 0.89
CA GLU A 286 0.05 18.23 -0.39
C GLU A 286 0.32 19.63 -0.98
N THR A 287 -0.64 20.55 -0.88
CA THR A 287 -0.46 21.94 -1.32
C THR A 287 0.69 22.60 -0.57
N GLU A 288 0.74 22.47 0.75
CA GLU A 288 1.80 23.02 1.59
C GLU A 288 3.17 22.41 1.28
N LEU A 289 3.22 21.09 1.03
CA LEU A 289 4.45 20.40 0.63
C LEU A 289 4.98 20.92 -0.72
N PHE A 290 4.13 21.07 -1.73
CA PHE A 290 4.57 21.55 -3.05
C PHE A 290 5.06 23.01 -3.02
N ILE A 291 4.53 23.85 -2.12
CA ILE A 291 5.10 25.19 -1.87
C ILE A 291 6.54 25.06 -1.36
N LYS A 292 6.80 24.17 -0.39
CA LYS A 292 8.15 23.92 0.13
C LYS A 292 9.09 23.32 -0.92
N TYR A 293 8.61 22.36 -1.71
CA TYR A 293 9.42 21.71 -2.75
C TYR A 293 9.91 22.67 -3.83
N LYS A 294 9.19 23.78 -4.07
CA LYS A 294 9.59 24.85 -4.98
C LYS A 294 10.76 25.69 -4.44
N ASP A 295 11.07 25.63 -3.14
CA ASP A 295 12.19 26.38 -2.57
C ASP A 295 13.52 25.87 -3.15
N PRO A 296 14.29 26.71 -3.88
CA PRO A 296 15.56 26.30 -4.46
C PRO A 296 16.63 25.96 -3.43
N MET A 297 16.48 26.41 -2.18
CA MET A 297 17.39 26.08 -1.09
C MET A 297 17.09 24.76 -0.41
N LEU A 298 15.90 24.18 -0.64
CA LEU A 298 15.53 22.89 -0.10
C LEU A 298 16.23 21.78 -0.89
N ALA A 299 17.08 21.01 -0.21
CA ALA A 299 17.80 19.86 -0.76
C ALA A 299 17.75 18.63 0.16
N VAL A 300 16.65 18.49 0.89
CA VAL A 300 16.33 17.34 1.78
C VAL A 300 14.83 17.10 1.78
N LYS A 301 14.42 15.92 2.21
CA LYS A 301 13.02 15.63 2.53
C LYS A 301 12.56 16.49 3.72
N PRO A 302 11.51 17.30 3.58
CA PRO A 302 11.00 18.09 4.70
C PRO A 302 10.26 17.20 5.71
N ALA A 303 10.36 17.53 7.00
CA ALA A 303 9.73 16.78 8.08
C ALA A 303 8.19 16.72 7.97
N GLU A 304 7.57 17.73 7.37
CA GLU A 304 6.12 17.81 7.16
C GLU A 304 5.56 16.70 6.26
N LEU A 305 6.43 16.04 5.47
CA LEU A 305 6.02 14.90 4.66
C LEU A 305 5.45 13.75 5.53
N GLU A 306 5.89 13.63 6.78
CA GLU A 306 5.35 12.64 7.71
C GLU A 306 3.85 12.82 7.99
N GLN A 307 3.34 14.06 7.95
CA GLN A 307 1.92 14.38 8.14
C GLN A 307 1.03 13.87 6.99
N ARG A 308 1.62 13.69 5.80
CA ARG A 308 0.94 13.12 4.63
C ARG A 308 0.51 11.66 4.89
N GLY A 309 1.16 10.98 5.84
CA GLY A 309 1.04 9.54 6.09
C GLY A 309 2.00 8.75 5.18
N GLY A 310 2.34 7.54 5.53
CA GLY A 310 3.26 6.71 4.75
C GLY A 310 4.69 6.73 5.30
N ALA A 311 4.88 7.09 6.56
CA ALA A 311 6.16 6.93 7.25
C ALA A 311 6.75 5.52 6.98
N PHE A 312 8.07 5.43 6.79
CA PHE A 312 8.80 4.20 6.46
C PHE A 312 8.54 3.62 5.06
N TYR A 313 7.98 4.43 4.17
CA TYR A 313 7.74 4.04 2.79
C TYR A 313 9.05 3.75 2.06
N SER A 314 10.04 4.64 2.21
CA SER A 314 11.37 4.46 1.65
C SER A 314 12.11 3.26 2.24
N ASP A 315 11.96 3.02 3.56
CA ASP A 315 12.56 1.85 4.21
C ASP A 315 12.04 0.56 3.56
N ALA A 316 10.70 0.43 3.42
CA ALA A 316 10.10 -0.72 2.78
C ALA A 316 10.56 -0.92 1.33
N ALA A 317 10.55 0.17 0.53
CA ALA A 317 10.93 0.12 -0.88
C ALA A 317 12.38 -0.23 -1.09
N CYS A 318 13.27 0.53 -0.46
CA CYS A 318 14.70 0.45 -0.75
C CYS A 318 15.35 -0.77 -0.10
N ASP A 319 14.83 -1.25 1.03
CA ASP A 319 15.26 -2.53 1.61
C ASP A 319 14.86 -3.70 0.70
N LEU A 320 13.65 -3.66 0.09
CA LEU A 320 13.23 -4.68 -0.87
C LEU A 320 14.07 -4.64 -2.15
N LEU A 321 14.29 -3.46 -2.72
CA LEU A 321 15.14 -3.27 -3.91
C LEU A 321 16.55 -3.78 -3.66
N SER A 322 17.15 -3.39 -2.54
CA SER A 322 18.49 -3.87 -2.14
C SER A 322 18.50 -5.38 -1.92
N GLY A 323 17.45 -5.95 -1.33
CA GLY A 323 17.30 -7.39 -1.12
C GLY A 323 17.25 -8.18 -2.42
N LEU A 324 16.46 -7.72 -3.38
CA LEU A 324 16.37 -8.31 -4.73
C LEU A 324 17.68 -8.19 -5.51
N TYR A 325 18.34 -7.03 -5.44
CA TYR A 325 19.58 -6.79 -6.15
C TYR A 325 20.75 -7.64 -5.62
N ASN A 326 20.91 -7.71 -4.29
CA ASN A 326 22.05 -8.35 -3.62
C ASN A 326 21.80 -9.80 -3.18
N ASP A 327 20.61 -10.37 -3.41
CA ASP A 327 20.22 -11.70 -2.89
C ASP A 327 20.43 -11.81 -1.38
N THR A 328 20.00 -10.81 -0.60
CA THR A 328 20.32 -10.71 0.84
C THR A 328 19.71 -11.84 1.66
N ARG A 329 18.61 -12.42 1.20
CA ARG A 329 17.81 -13.44 1.90
C ARG A 329 17.22 -12.97 3.23
N ASP A 330 17.10 -11.67 3.37
CA ASP A 330 16.40 -11.06 4.51
C ASP A 330 14.91 -11.38 4.48
N ILE A 331 14.32 -11.48 5.67
CA ILE A 331 12.87 -11.63 5.80
C ILE A 331 12.21 -10.26 5.78
N GLN A 332 11.34 -10.05 4.78
CA GLN A 332 10.54 -8.85 4.65
C GLN A 332 9.08 -9.23 4.46
N VAL A 333 8.15 -8.28 4.73
CA VAL A 333 6.72 -8.50 4.55
C VAL A 333 6.28 -7.90 3.24
N VAL A 334 5.74 -8.74 2.35
CA VAL A 334 5.39 -8.37 0.99
C VAL A 334 4.03 -8.95 0.58
N ASN A 335 3.41 -8.34 -0.42
CA ASN A 335 2.27 -8.93 -1.10
C ASN A 335 2.75 -9.81 -2.27
N THR A 336 2.53 -11.11 -2.15
CA THR A 336 2.97 -12.11 -3.13
C THR A 336 2.01 -13.30 -3.17
N ILE A 337 2.20 -14.19 -4.14
CA ILE A 337 1.39 -15.41 -4.30
C ILE A 337 1.59 -16.32 -3.09
N ASN A 338 0.50 -16.89 -2.60
CA ASN A 338 0.43 -17.74 -1.40
C ASN A 338 1.29 -19.01 -1.50
N ASN A 339 1.20 -19.72 -2.62
CA ASN A 339 1.89 -21.00 -2.82
C ASN A 339 1.78 -21.97 -1.62
N GLY A 340 0.61 -22.05 -0.97
CA GLY A 340 0.37 -22.90 0.18
C GLY A 340 0.91 -22.39 1.52
N ALA A 341 1.54 -21.22 1.58
CA ALA A 341 2.12 -20.66 2.81
C ALA A 341 1.06 -20.45 3.90
N ILE A 342 -0.14 -19.98 3.52
CA ILE A 342 -1.34 -19.92 4.36
C ILE A 342 -2.30 -20.99 3.84
N SER A 343 -2.39 -22.13 4.55
CA SER A 343 -3.11 -23.31 4.07
C SER A 343 -4.65 -23.17 4.02
N SER A 344 -5.20 -22.11 4.63
CA SER A 344 -6.65 -21.80 4.58
C SER A 344 -7.06 -20.91 3.41
N LEU A 345 -6.10 -20.46 2.57
CA LEU A 345 -6.33 -19.66 1.38
C LEU A 345 -5.93 -20.43 0.11
N PRO A 346 -6.49 -20.11 -1.06
CA PRO A 346 -6.08 -20.70 -2.34
C PRO A 346 -4.58 -20.45 -2.62
N ASP A 347 -3.93 -21.39 -3.29
CA ASP A 347 -2.50 -21.29 -3.61
C ASP A 347 -2.17 -20.12 -4.53
N ASP A 348 -3.10 -19.73 -5.41
CA ASP A 348 -3.01 -18.59 -6.34
C ASP A 348 -3.46 -17.25 -5.72
N ALA A 349 -3.91 -17.26 -4.46
CA ALA A 349 -4.25 -16.04 -3.76
C ALA A 349 -3.00 -15.19 -3.48
N VAL A 350 -3.10 -13.88 -3.62
CA VAL A 350 -2.06 -12.96 -3.14
C VAL A 350 -2.28 -12.70 -1.65
N VAL A 351 -1.23 -12.83 -0.87
CA VAL A 351 -1.22 -12.65 0.59
C VAL A 351 -0.19 -11.60 0.99
N GLU A 352 -0.41 -10.90 2.10
CA GLU A 352 0.62 -10.08 2.75
C GLU A 352 1.28 -10.91 3.85
N ILE A 353 2.55 -11.26 3.65
CA ILE A 353 3.21 -12.32 4.41
C ILE A 353 4.70 -12.07 4.56
N SER A 354 5.29 -12.54 5.66
CA SER A 354 6.75 -12.63 5.79
C SER A 354 7.32 -13.57 4.74
N ALA A 355 8.31 -13.09 3.99
CA ALA A 355 8.96 -13.84 2.91
C ALA A 355 10.47 -13.61 2.93
N VAL A 356 11.23 -14.65 2.56
CA VAL A 356 12.67 -14.52 2.28
C VAL A 356 12.83 -13.86 0.92
N ILE A 357 13.54 -12.74 0.88
CA ILE A 357 13.78 -11.98 -0.36
C ILE A 357 15.03 -12.53 -1.05
N THR A 358 14.86 -13.02 -2.27
CA THR A 358 15.94 -13.49 -3.14
C THR A 358 15.95 -12.71 -4.45
N LYS A 359 17.03 -12.78 -5.22
CA LYS A 359 17.09 -12.14 -6.55
C LYS A 359 16.05 -12.70 -7.54
N GLU A 360 15.57 -13.93 -7.32
CA GLU A 360 14.48 -14.54 -8.07
C GLU A 360 13.09 -14.13 -7.56
N GLY A 361 13.02 -13.32 -6.49
CA GLY A 361 11.80 -12.83 -5.88
C GLY A 361 11.55 -13.35 -4.46
N PRO A 362 10.39 -13.00 -3.90
CA PRO A 362 10.01 -13.39 -2.55
C PRO A 362 9.66 -14.88 -2.47
N ARG A 363 10.09 -15.53 -1.38
CA ARG A 363 9.71 -16.88 -1.01
C ARG A 363 8.93 -16.83 0.30
N PRO A 364 7.60 -16.97 0.26
CA PRO A 364 6.75 -16.89 1.46
C PRO A 364 7.18 -17.92 2.51
N LEU A 365 7.21 -17.49 3.78
CA LEU A 365 7.38 -18.42 4.90
C LEU A 365 6.09 -19.21 5.11
N THR A 366 6.20 -20.50 5.37
CA THR A 366 5.06 -21.34 5.69
C THR A 366 4.48 -20.95 7.05
N MET A 367 3.27 -20.39 7.06
CA MET A 367 2.54 -19.98 8.27
C MET A 367 1.53 -21.03 8.73
N GLY A 368 1.18 -21.98 7.83
CA GLY A 368 0.16 -22.97 8.10
C GLY A 368 -1.25 -22.38 8.09
N LYS A 369 -2.11 -22.86 8.99
CA LYS A 369 -3.48 -22.36 9.11
C LYS A 369 -3.52 -21.10 9.95
N LEU A 370 -4.22 -20.07 9.48
CA LEU A 370 -4.45 -18.88 10.31
C LEU A 370 -5.25 -19.25 11.58
N PRO A 371 -4.99 -18.54 12.70
CA PRO A 371 -5.83 -18.68 13.89
C PRO A 371 -7.30 -18.41 13.57
N TYR A 372 -8.22 -19.22 14.13
CA TYR A 372 -9.68 -19.12 13.82
C TYR A 372 -10.25 -17.72 14.13
N GLN A 373 -9.63 -16.98 15.04
CA GLN A 373 -10.03 -15.63 15.41
C GLN A 373 -9.99 -14.65 14.22
N VAL A 374 -9.12 -14.91 13.24
CA VAL A 374 -8.92 -14.02 12.09
C VAL A 374 -9.14 -14.71 10.73
N ASP A 375 -9.14 -16.04 10.68
CA ASP A 375 -9.25 -16.82 9.44
C ASP A 375 -10.55 -16.52 8.68
N GLY A 376 -11.67 -16.41 9.40
CA GLY A 376 -13.00 -16.17 8.78
C GLY A 376 -13.06 -14.84 8.01
N ILE A 377 -12.60 -13.75 8.63
CA ILE A 377 -12.62 -12.43 8.00
C ILE A 377 -11.60 -12.33 6.86
N VAL A 378 -10.43 -12.94 7.01
CA VAL A 378 -9.40 -12.97 5.96
C VAL A 378 -9.93 -13.66 4.71
N ARG A 379 -10.60 -14.82 4.85
CA ARG A 379 -11.22 -15.53 3.71
C ARG A 379 -12.35 -14.74 3.06
N GLN A 380 -13.19 -14.08 3.84
CA GLN A 380 -14.26 -13.24 3.29
C GLN A 380 -13.70 -12.07 2.48
N ILE A 381 -12.68 -11.39 3.00
CA ILE A 381 -12.02 -10.29 2.28
C ILE A 381 -11.33 -10.82 1.02
N LYS A 382 -10.67 -11.97 1.07
CA LYS A 382 -10.07 -12.56 -0.15
C LYS A 382 -11.12 -12.87 -1.21
N ALA A 383 -12.28 -13.38 -0.84
CA ALA A 383 -13.37 -13.61 -1.79
C ALA A 383 -13.84 -12.28 -2.44
N PHE A 384 -13.96 -11.22 -1.65
CA PHE A 384 -14.22 -9.87 -2.16
C PHE A 384 -13.14 -9.38 -3.14
N GLU A 385 -11.86 -9.53 -2.79
CA GLU A 385 -10.75 -9.11 -3.64
C GLU A 385 -10.74 -9.82 -5.00
N LEU A 386 -10.99 -11.15 -5.00
CA LEU A 386 -11.06 -11.95 -6.22
C LEU A 386 -12.22 -11.47 -7.12
N ALA A 387 -13.42 -11.29 -6.56
CA ALA A 387 -14.56 -10.79 -7.31
C ALA A 387 -14.35 -9.37 -7.86
N ALA A 388 -13.68 -8.50 -7.07
CA ALA A 388 -13.33 -7.14 -7.50
C ALA A 388 -12.30 -7.14 -8.64
N CYS A 389 -11.31 -8.04 -8.63
CA CYS A 389 -10.37 -8.22 -9.73
C CYS A 389 -11.06 -8.62 -11.02
N ASP A 390 -11.95 -9.63 -10.95
CA ASP A 390 -12.69 -10.12 -12.12
C ASP A 390 -13.61 -9.04 -12.69
N ALA A 391 -14.27 -8.24 -11.82
CA ALA A 391 -15.09 -7.11 -12.24
C ALA A 391 -14.26 -5.99 -12.90
N ALA A 392 -13.09 -5.68 -12.34
CA ALA A 392 -12.21 -4.63 -12.87
C ALA A 392 -11.72 -4.91 -14.30
N VAL A 393 -11.47 -6.19 -14.60
CA VAL A 393 -10.97 -6.59 -15.93
C VAL A 393 -12.10 -6.77 -16.93
N SER A 394 -13.25 -7.33 -16.50
CA SER A 394 -14.36 -7.65 -17.42
C SER A 394 -15.34 -6.51 -17.65
N GLY A 395 -15.42 -5.51 -16.75
CA GLY A 395 -16.49 -4.52 -16.73
C GLY A 395 -17.88 -5.11 -16.42
N ASP A 396 -17.94 -6.34 -15.91
CA ASP A 396 -19.18 -7.02 -15.63
C ASP A 396 -19.86 -6.45 -14.38
N TYR A 397 -21.02 -5.85 -14.57
CA TYR A 397 -21.83 -5.26 -13.50
C TYR A 397 -22.22 -6.30 -12.43
N ALA A 398 -22.60 -7.52 -12.83
CA ALA A 398 -23.02 -8.54 -11.88
C ALA A 398 -21.86 -8.99 -10.96
N LYS A 399 -20.65 -9.10 -11.51
CA LYS A 399 -19.44 -9.37 -10.71
C LYS A 399 -19.13 -8.21 -9.77
N ALA A 400 -19.27 -6.97 -10.23
CA ALA A 400 -19.07 -5.77 -9.40
C ALA A 400 -20.12 -5.71 -8.27
N LEU A 401 -21.37 -6.03 -8.56
CA LEU A 401 -22.45 -6.10 -7.55
C LEU A 401 -22.16 -7.22 -6.53
N LEU A 402 -21.73 -8.39 -6.99
CA LEU A 402 -21.35 -9.48 -6.09
C LEU A 402 -20.19 -9.04 -5.17
N ALA A 403 -19.12 -8.48 -5.72
CA ALA A 403 -17.99 -7.98 -4.93
C ALA A 403 -18.45 -6.96 -3.88
N MET A 404 -19.27 -5.99 -4.27
CA MET A 404 -19.82 -4.97 -3.36
C MET A 404 -20.65 -5.60 -2.25
N THR A 405 -21.48 -6.59 -2.58
CA THR A 405 -22.40 -7.25 -1.63
C THR A 405 -21.66 -8.08 -0.58
N ILE A 406 -20.66 -8.87 -1.00
CA ILE A 406 -19.90 -9.73 -0.07
C ILE A 406 -18.86 -8.96 0.77
N ASN A 407 -18.63 -7.69 0.45
CA ASN A 407 -17.73 -6.85 1.27
C ASN A 407 -18.32 -6.67 2.68
N PRO A 408 -17.53 -6.92 3.76
CA PRO A 408 -18.04 -6.84 5.14
C PRO A 408 -18.59 -5.48 5.55
N PHE A 409 -18.24 -4.39 4.87
CA PHE A 409 -18.77 -3.05 5.15
C PHE A 409 -20.19 -2.86 4.63
N VAL A 410 -20.59 -3.62 3.64
CA VAL A 410 -21.89 -3.47 2.95
C VAL A 410 -22.88 -4.56 3.39
N GLY A 411 -22.62 -5.82 3.06
CA GLY A 411 -23.37 -6.99 3.53
C GLY A 411 -24.87 -7.03 3.18
N ASP A 412 -25.32 -6.21 2.23
CA ASP A 412 -26.73 -6.09 1.79
C ASP A 412 -26.78 -5.79 0.29
N GLU A 413 -27.50 -6.59 -0.49
CA GLU A 413 -27.53 -6.47 -1.97
C GLU A 413 -28.20 -5.18 -2.43
N THR A 414 -29.30 -4.78 -1.82
CA THR A 414 -30.03 -3.56 -2.20
C THR A 414 -29.16 -2.31 -1.98
N LYS A 415 -28.48 -2.27 -0.83
CA LYS A 415 -27.54 -1.21 -0.51
C LYS A 415 -26.32 -1.25 -1.43
N ALA A 416 -25.78 -2.44 -1.71
CA ALA A 416 -24.67 -2.64 -2.64
C ALA A 416 -24.98 -2.09 -4.02
N ARG A 417 -26.18 -2.38 -4.55
CA ARG A 417 -26.66 -1.86 -5.83
C ARG A 417 -26.71 -0.35 -5.86
N ALA A 418 -27.31 0.27 -4.84
CA ALA A 418 -27.45 1.73 -4.77
C ALA A 418 -26.08 2.43 -4.72
N ILE A 419 -25.13 1.89 -3.93
CA ILE A 419 -23.76 2.40 -3.86
C ILE A 419 -23.05 2.20 -5.20
N LEU A 420 -23.15 1.02 -5.80
CA LEU A 420 -22.50 0.68 -7.06
C LEU A 420 -22.94 1.61 -8.17
N ASP A 421 -24.24 1.82 -8.34
CA ASP A 421 -24.81 2.66 -9.40
C ASP A 421 -24.33 4.11 -9.26
N GLU A 422 -24.40 4.69 -8.05
CA GLU A 422 -23.93 6.06 -7.83
C GLU A 422 -22.42 6.19 -8.07
N MET A 423 -21.63 5.22 -7.60
CA MET A 423 -20.18 5.28 -7.77
C MET A 423 -19.75 5.03 -9.22
N LEU A 424 -20.43 4.13 -9.98
CA LEU A 424 -20.16 3.96 -11.41
C LEU A 424 -20.41 5.26 -12.18
N LEU A 425 -21.54 5.94 -11.91
CA LEU A 425 -21.83 7.23 -12.51
C LEU A 425 -20.79 8.30 -12.13
N ALA A 426 -20.42 8.37 -10.85
CA ALA A 426 -19.47 9.37 -10.35
C ALA A 426 -18.04 9.21 -10.90
N HIS A 427 -17.65 8.00 -11.27
CA HIS A 427 -16.32 7.67 -11.75
C HIS A 427 -16.27 7.25 -13.23
N LYS A 428 -17.35 7.46 -14.00
CA LYS A 428 -17.49 6.98 -15.38
C LYS A 428 -16.30 7.28 -16.28
N ASP A 429 -15.68 8.46 -16.13
CA ASP A 429 -14.56 8.91 -16.96
C ASP A 429 -13.28 8.06 -16.74
N TYR A 430 -13.21 7.32 -15.64
CA TYR A 430 -12.09 6.45 -15.29
C TYR A 430 -12.43 4.96 -15.34
N LEU A 431 -13.64 4.60 -15.83
CA LEU A 431 -14.16 3.24 -15.84
C LEU A 431 -14.66 2.85 -17.25
N PRO A 432 -13.83 2.98 -18.30
CA PRO A 432 -14.28 2.72 -19.67
C PRO A 432 -14.77 1.28 -19.88
N GLN A 433 -14.35 0.33 -19.04
CA GLN A 433 -14.77 -1.06 -19.13
C GLN A 433 -16.23 -1.29 -18.68
N PHE A 434 -16.87 -0.32 -18.01
CA PHE A 434 -18.27 -0.39 -17.58
C PHE A 434 -19.19 0.45 -18.45
N GLY A 435 -18.71 1.06 -19.52
CA GLY A 435 -19.44 1.97 -20.42
C GLY A 435 -19.99 1.32 -21.65
#